data_e2ef749b2d65893c165a4a89288c1c40
#
_entry.id   e2ef749b2d65893c165a4a89288c1c40
#
_cell.length_a   1.000
_cell.length_b   1.000
_cell.length_c   1.000
_cell.angle_alpha   90.00
_cell.angle_beta   90.00
_cell.angle_gamma   90.00
#
_symmetry.space_group_name_H-M   'P 1'
#
loop_
_entity.id
_entity.type
_entity.pdbx_description
1 polymer ?
#
loop_
_entity_poly.entity_id
_entity_poly.type
_entity_poly.pdbx_seq_one_letter_code
_entity_poly.pdbx_strand_id
1 'polypeptide(L)'
;LHFLTSTLYIQFPKFLNVLYSKISKITNFRAIFSMLVLFISRLTHLIKKVPRYDILSKKTLKVDEKYYLTDHGFRQATGCPITQDIERILENIVYIELLSRGYEVKVGKIKDKEINFIAKKEKDLSYYQISYKIRDEKTRERIYETYNSVTDNFPKYVLSMDHSNFSQDGIIHKNIIDFLLEDEGVK
;
A
#
# COMPACT_ATOMS: atom_id res chain seq x y z
N LEU A 1 -7.34 19.08 -6.25
CA LEU A 1 -8.52 18.85 -5.39
C LEU A 1 -9.37 17.66 -5.85
N HIS A 2 -9.40 17.33 -7.16
CA HIS A 2 -10.17 16.19 -7.70
C HIS A 2 -9.56 14.81 -7.37
N PHE A 3 -8.27 14.73 -7.11
CA PHE A 3 -7.56 13.46 -6.82
C PHE A 3 -7.76 12.93 -5.38
N LEU A 4 -8.06 13.79 -4.42
CA LEU A 4 -8.32 13.39 -3.03
C LEU A 4 -9.71 12.75 -2.83
N THR A 5 -10.66 12.99 -3.73
CA THR A 5 -12.04 12.49 -3.61
C THR A 5 -12.22 11.06 -4.11
N SER A 6 -11.38 10.57 -5.01
CA SER A 6 -11.50 9.22 -5.59
C SER A 6 -10.89 8.10 -4.71
N THR A 7 -9.97 8.44 -3.82
CA THR A 7 -9.26 7.44 -2.99
C THR A 7 -9.91 7.23 -1.61
N LEU A 8 -10.87 8.07 -1.23
CA LEU A 8 -11.55 8.07 0.07
C LEU A 8 -13.00 7.57 0.01
N TYR A 9 -13.39 6.77 -0.99
CA TYR A 9 -14.63 6.01 -0.92
C TYR A 9 -14.47 4.79 0.02
N ILE A 10 -14.12 5.07 1.27
CA ILE A 10 -14.51 4.19 2.38
C ILE A 10 -16.01 4.35 2.46
N GLN A 11 -16.77 3.30 2.11
CA GLN A 11 -18.21 3.30 2.34
C GLN A 11 -18.45 3.39 3.85
N PHE A 12 -18.74 4.59 4.32
CA PHE A 12 -19.18 4.80 5.69
C PHE A 12 -20.51 4.07 5.91
N PRO A 13 -20.79 3.58 7.14
CA PRO A 13 -22.09 3.01 7.49
C PRO A 13 -23.22 3.91 6.98
N LYS A 14 -24.33 3.32 6.56
CA LYS A 14 -25.51 4.04 5.99
C LYS A 14 -25.92 5.28 6.79
N PHE A 15 -25.75 5.26 8.10
CA PHE A 15 -26.03 6.39 9.00
C PHE A 15 -25.13 7.61 8.70
N LEU A 16 -23.83 7.40 8.48
CA LEU A 16 -22.89 8.47 8.14
C LEU A 16 -23.12 9.01 6.72
N ASN A 17 -23.58 8.16 5.80
CA ASN A 17 -23.97 8.61 4.46
C ASN A 17 -25.23 9.50 4.49
N VAL A 18 -26.21 9.20 5.35
CA VAL A 18 -27.40 10.05 5.54
C VAL A 18 -27.02 11.37 6.22
N LEU A 19 -26.15 11.33 7.23
CA LEU A 19 -25.63 12.54 7.87
C LEU A 19 -24.85 13.38 6.86
N TYR A 20 -23.98 12.75 6.10
CA TYR A 20 -23.19 13.35 5.04
C TYR A 20 -24.05 14.01 3.94
N SER A 21 -25.12 13.35 3.47
CA SER A 21 -26.03 13.91 2.47
C SER A 21 -26.78 15.16 2.95
N LYS A 22 -27.11 15.22 4.25
CA LYS A 22 -27.76 16.39 4.85
C LYS A 22 -26.80 17.57 5.04
N ILE A 23 -25.53 17.32 5.29
CA ILE A 23 -24.52 18.34 5.62
C ILE A 23 -23.70 18.76 4.38
N SER A 24 -23.69 17.96 3.31
CA SER A 24 -22.93 18.24 2.07
C SER A 24 -23.41 19.43 1.25
N LYS A 25 -24.51 20.06 1.66
CA LYS A 25 -25.06 21.28 1.02
C LYS A 25 -24.28 22.56 1.38
N ILE A 26 -23.35 22.50 2.32
CA ILE A 26 -22.52 23.64 2.73
C ILE A 26 -21.17 23.56 1.97
N THR A 27 -20.88 24.54 1.18
CA THR A 27 -19.78 24.66 0.21
C THR A 27 -18.44 24.45 0.86
N ASN A 28 -17.86 23.94 1.54
CA ASN A 28 -16.56 23.56 2.13
C ASN A 28 -16.64 22.43 3.17
N PHE A 29 -17.86 22.00 3.52
CA PHE A 29 -18.04 21.00 4.58
C PHE A 29 -17.46 19.63 4.21
N ARG A 30 -17.53 19.22 2.94
CA ARG A 30 -16.98 17.94 2.48
C ARG A 30 -15.47 17.80 2.75
N ALA A 31 -14.72 18.88 2.50
CA ALA A 31 -13.29 18.89 2.74
C ALA A 31 -12.97 18.85 4.24
N ILE A 32 -13.67 19.66 5.05
CA ILE A 32 -13.49 19.71 6.50
C ILE A 32 -13.87 18.38 7.14
N PHE A 33 -14.99 17.79 6.74
CA PHE A 33 -15.45 16.50 7.26
C PHE A 33 -14.47 15.36 6.88
N SER A 34 -13.99 15.32 5.65
CA SER A 34 -12.98 14.34 5.24
C SER A 34 -11.67 14.49 6.02
N MET A 35 -11.23 15.74 6.25
CA MET A 35 -10.05 16.01 7.08
C MET A 35 -10.27 15.59 8.54
N LEU A 36 -11.44 15.83 9.10
CA LEU A 36 -11.79 15.43 10.47
C LEU A 36 -11.81 13.91 10.62
N VAL A 37 -12.42 13.19 9.67
CA VAL A 37 -12.44 11.73 9.65
C VAL A 37 -11.04 11.15 9.55
N LEU A 38 -10.20 11.68 8.66
CA LEU A 38 -8.79 11.28 8.56
C LEU A 38 -8.03 11.58 9.85
N PHE A 39 -8.27 12.72 10.46
CA PHE A 39 -7.62 13.09 11.72
C PHE A 39 -8.01 12.14 12.86
N ILE A 40 -9.32 11.86 13.04
CA ILE A 40 -9.81 10.90 14.03
C ILE A 40 -9.26 9.49 13.75
N SER A 41 -9.31 9.02 12.50
CA SER A 41 -8.80 7.70 12.12
C SER A 41 -7.29 7.55 12.38
N ARG A 42 -6.52 8.63 12.31
CA ARG A 42 -5.11 8.63 12.70
C ARG A 42 -4.92 8.59 14.21
N LEU A 43 -5.71 9.34 14.96
CA LEU A 43 -5.68 9.32 16.44
C LEU A 43 -6.04 7.94 17.01
N THR A 44 -6.99 7.24 16.39
CA THR A 44 -7.40 5.89 16.79
C THR A 44 -6.48 4.79 16.22
N HIS A 45 -5.43 5.16 15.51
CA HIS A 45 -4.53 4.24 14.81
C HIS A 45 -5.21 3.28 13.81
N LEU A 46 -6.45 3.55 13.40
CA LEU A 46 -7.16 2.74 12.40
C LEU A 46 -6.55 2.88 11.00
N ILE A 47 -5.94 4.03 10.73
CA ILE A 47 -5.32 4.32 9.44
C ILE A 47 -3.87 4.78 9.66
N LYS A 48 -2.95 4.17 8.93
CA LYS A 48 -1.56 4.59 8.87
C LYS A 48 -1.31 5.38 7.60
N LYS A 49 -0.70 6.55 7.76
CA LYS A 49 -0.22 7.39 6.67
C LYS A 49 1.19 6.98 6.31
N VAL A 50 1.43 6.66 5.05
CA VAL A 50 2.72 6.20 4.54
C VAL A 50 3.26 7.23 3.55
N PRO A 51 4.42 7.85 3.84
CA PRO A 51 5.01 8.84 2.96
C PRO A 51 5.60 8.18 1.71
N ARG A 52 5.68 8.96 0.63
CA ARG A 52 6.42 8.57 -0.57
C ARG A 52 7.90 8.91 -0.42
N TYR A 53 8.74 8.07 -0.98
CA TYR A 53 10.18 8.26 -1.02
C TYR A 53 10.66 8.19 -2.47
N ASP A 54 11.29 9.25 -2.93
CA ASP A 54 11.91 9.29 -4.25
C ASP A 54 13.29 8.59 -4.18
N ILE A 55 13.40 7.48 -4.90
CA ILE A 55 14.59 6.62 -4.89
C ILE A 55 15.79 7.33 -5.51
N LEU A 56 15.58 8.13 -6.55
CA LEU A 56 16.67 8.82 -7.25
C LEU A 56 17.21 10.00 -6.45
N SER A 57 16.34 10.86 -5.95
CA SER A 57 16.75 12.02 -5.16
C SER A 57 17.03 11.70 -3.69
N LYS A 58 16.70 10.50 -3.25
CA LYS A 58 16.81 10.03 -1.84
C LYS A 58 16.08 10.93 -0.84
N LYS A 59 14.92 11.45 -1.25
CA LYS A 59 14.12 12.37 -0.42
C LYS A 59 12.72 11.84 -0.16
N THR A 60 12.23 12.07 1.05
CA THR A 60 10.81 11.85 1.37
C THR A 60 9.98 12.97 0.79
N LEU A 61 8.94 12.61 0.02
CA LEU A 61 8.02 13.54 -0.60
C LEU A 61 6.88 13.87 0.37
N LYS A 62 6.42 15.11 0.34
CA LYS A 62 5.29 15.60 1.16
C LYS A 62 3.95 15.61 0.42
N VAL A 63 3.90 14.93 -0.73
CA VAL A 63 2.72 14.88 -1.61
C VAL A 63 2.36 13.45 -1.96
N ASP A 64 1.09 13.22 -2.30
CA ASP A 64 0.56 11.93 -2.79
C ASP A 64 0.82 10.74 -1.84
N GLU A 65 0.72 10.96 -0.54
CA GLU A 65 0.91 9.93 0.47
C GLU A 65 -0.18 8.86 0.38
N LYS A 66 0.16 7.60 0.68
CA LYS A 66 -0.81 6.51 0.76
C LYS A 66 -1.31 6.31 2.19
N TYR A 67 -2.48 5.71 2.30
CA TYR A 67 -3.13 5.40 3.57
C TYR A 67 -3.50 3.92 3.60
N TYR A 68 -3.09 3.23 4.67
CA TYR A 68 -3.36 1.81 4.87
C TYR A 68 -4.17 1.61 6.14
N LEU A 69 -5.09 0.65 6.11
CA LEU A 69 -5.86 0.23 7.28
C LEU A 69 -4.98 -0.64 8.16
N THR A 70 -5.10 -0.49 9.48
CA THR A 70 -4.43 -1.37 10.45
C THR A 70 -5.19 -2.65 10.72
N ASP A 71 -6.47 -2.71 10.36
CA ASP A 71 -7.31 -3.88 10.50
C ASP A 71 -8.26 -4.03 9.30
N HIS A 72 -8.17 -5.16 8.62
CA HIS A 72 -9.03 -5.51 7.48
C HIS A 72 -10.46 -5.86 7.89
N GLY A 73 -10.71 -6.28 9.12
CA GLY A 73 -12.05 -6.51 9.64
C GLY A 73 -12.90 -5.25 9.56
N PHE A 74 -12.29 -4.09 9.74
CA PHE A 74 -12.97 -2.81 9.59
C PHE A 74 -13.47 -2.56 8.16
N ARG A 75 -12.69 -2.95 7.14
CA ARG A 75 -13.11 -2.87 5.74
C ARG A 75 -14.34 -3.75 5.47
N GLN A 76 -14.34 -4.96 6.00
CA GLN A 76 -15.46 -5.90 5.84
C GLN A 76 -16.72 -5.38 6.53
N ALA A 77 -16.60 -4.80 7.73
CA ALA A 77 -17.71 -4.21 8.46
C ALA A 77 -18.34 -3.02 7.73
N THR A 78 -17.61 -2.33 6.85
CA THR A 78 -18.13 -1.22 6.03
C THR A 78 -18.82 -1.67 4.75
N GLY A 79 -18.87 -2.99 4.47
CA GLY A 79 -19.55 -3.55 3.29
C GLY A 79 -18.81 -3.33 1.97
N CYS A 80 -17.53 -3.02 1.99
CA CYS A 80 -16.71 -2.91 0.77
C CYS A 80 -16.49 -4.30 0.15
N PRO A 81 -16.88 -4.53 -1.11
CA PRO A 81 -16.70 -5.83 -1.75
C PRO A 81 -15.21 -6.15 -1.93
N ILE A 82 -14.82 -7.36 -1.54
CA ILE A 82 -13.43 -7.84 -1.60
C ILE A 82 -12.98 -8.05 -3.06
N THR A 83 -13.93 -8.39 -3.96
CA THR A 83 -13.65 -8.86 -5.32
C THR A 83 -13.09 -7.81 -6.27
N GLN A 84 -13.31 -6.52 -6.02
CA GLN A 84 -12.88 -5.44 -6.92
C GLN A 84 -11.52 -4.84 -6.61
N ASP A 85 -10.94 -5.15 -5.44
CA ASP A 85 -9.75 -4.49 -4.93
C ASP A 85 -8.73 -5.46 -4.30
N ILE A 86 -8.65 -6.69 -4.82
CA ILE A 86 -7.79 -7.74 -4.22
C ILE A 86 -6.32 -7.29 -4.13
N GLU A 87 -5.80 -6.60 -5.14
CA GLU A 87 -4.40 -6.11 -5.11
C GLU A 87 -4.17 -5.13 -3.97
N ARG A 88 -5.11 -4.21 -3.72
CA ARG A 88 -5.01 -3.26 -2.60
C ARG A 88 -5.12 -3.96 -1.24
N ILE A 89 -5.90 -5.04 -1.16
CA ILE A 89 -5.99 -5.85 0.06
C ILE A 89 -4.66 -6.54 0.32
N LEU A 90 -4.07 -7.18 -0.68
CA LEU A 90 -2.78 -7.83 -0.57
C LEU A 90 -1.66 -6.84 -0.23
N GLU A 91 -1.67 -5.68 -0.88
CA GLU A 91 -0.75 -4.58 -0.58
C GLU A 91 -0.86 -4.17 0.90
N ASN A 92 -2.08 -4.00 1.41
CA ASN A 92 -2.29 -3.63 2.80
C ASN A 92 -1.87 -4.74 3.79
N ILE A 93 -2.11 -6.01 3.47
CA ILE A 93 -1.67 -7.15 4.30
C ILE A 93 -0.15 -7.16 4.40
N VAL A 94 0.54 -7.06 3.26
CA VAL A 94 2.01 -7.02 3.23
C VAL A 94 2.55 -5.81 3.99
N TYR A 95 1.88 -4.65 3.89
CA TYR A 95 2.24 -3.47 4.66
C TYR A 95 2.21 -3.73 6.18
N ILE A 96 1.11 -4.32 6.67
CA ILE A 96 0.96 -4.66 8.09
C ILE A 96 2.04 -5.65 8.52
N GLU A 97 2.30 -6.66 7.70
CA GLU A 97 3.32 -7.66 7.97
C GLU A 97 4.72 -7.05 8.07
N LEU A 98 5.09 -6.18 7.14
CA LEU A 98 6.37 -5.48 7.20
C LEU A 98 6.51 -4.62 8.47
N LEU A 99 5.42 -3.96 8.90
CA LEU A 99 5.42 -3.22 10.17
C LEU A 99 5.57 -4.15 11.37
N SER A 100 4.89 -5.31 11.39
CA SER A 100 4.98 -6.28 12.48
C SER A 100 6.39 -6.85 12.64
N ARG A 101 7.12 -6.99 11.53
CA ARG A 101 8.54 -7.38 11.49
C ARG A 101 9.50 -6.25 11.89
N GLY A 102 8.98 -5.06 12.21
CA GLY A 102 9.76 -3.91 12.68
C GLY A 102 10.40 -3.07 11.56
N TYR A 103 9.94 -3.19 10.33
CA TYR A 103 10.42 -2.33 9.24
C TYR A 103 9.79 -0.94 9.28
N GLU A 104 10.58 0.09 8.98
CA GLU A 104 10.08 1.39 8.53
C GLU A 104 9.70 1.26 7.06
N VAL A 105 8.42 1.53 6.73
CA VAL A 105 7.88 1.31 5.38
C VAL A 105 7.53 2.64 4.72
N LYS A 106 7.95 2.82 3.48
CA LYS A 106 7.61 3.96 2.61
C LYS A 106 7.14 3.46 1.26
N VAL A 107 6.35 4.26 0.54
CA VAL A 107 6.02 4.00 -0.86
C VAL A 107 7.15 4.50 -1.74
N GLY A 108 7.69 3.64 -2.60
CA GLY A 108 8.77 4.02 -3.51
C GLY A 108 8.26 4.76 -4.73
N LYS A 109 8.95 5.84 -5.12
CA LYS A 109 8.75 6.51 -6.41
C LYS A 109 10.06 6.53 -7.18
N ILE A 110 10.00 6.16 -8.45
CA ILE A 110 11.13 6.25 -9.37
C ILE A 110 10.64 6.80 -10.70
N LYS A 111 10.98 8.06 -11.02
CA LYS A 111 10.42 8.80 -12.16
C LYS A 111 8.88 8.84 -12.08
N ASP A 112 8.20 8.26 -13.05
CA ASP A 112 6.75 8.11 -13.17
C ASP A 112 6.21 6.77 -12.65
N LYS A 113 7.11 5.83 -12.28
CA LYS A 113 6.77 4.51 -11.76
C LYS A 113 6.72 4.49 -10.23
N GLU A 114 5.94 3.56 -9.69
CA GLU A 114 5.78 3.33 -8.25
C GLU A 114 6.29 1.93 -7.87
N ILE A 115 6.98 1.85 -6.75
CA ILE A 115 7.27 0.60 -6.04
C ILE A 115 6.38 0.59 -4.80
N ASN A 116 5.61 -0.50 -4.60
CA ASN A 116 4.65 -0.54 -3.50
C ASN A 116 5.30 -0.20 -2.17
N PHE A 117 6.41 -0.86 -1.83
CA PHE A 117 7.11 -0.58 -0.58
C PHE A 117 8.63 -0.57 -0.72
N ILE A 118 9.21 0.35 0.04
CA ILE A 118 10.60 0.35 0.47
C ILE A 118 10.56 0.07 1.96
N ALA A 119 11.09 -1.07 2.38
CA ALA A 119 11.16 -1.48 3.77
C ALA A 119 12.59 -1.36 4.28
N LYS A 120 12.77 -0.64 5.39
CA LYS A 120 14.08 -0.42 6.00
C LYS A 120 14.06 -0.87 7.46
N LYS A 121 15.03 -1.68 7.85
CA LYS A 121 15.26 -2.09 9.24
C LYS A 121 16.76 -1.94 9.52
N GLU A 122 17.12 -1.03 10.42
CA GLU A 122 18.51 -0.68 10.70
C GLU A 122 19.30 -0.25 9.45
N LYS A 123 20.21 -1.10 8.97
CA LYS A 123 21.01 -0.91 7.75
C LYS A 123 20.45 -1.63 6.53
N ASP A 124 19.52 -2.55 6.75
CA ASP A 124 18.92 -3.35 5.68
C ASP A 124 17.78 -2.59 5.02
N LEU A 125 17.80 -2.58 3.70
CA LEU A 125 16.77 -1.99 2.86
C LEU A 125 16.34 -3.02 1.83
N SER A 126 15.05 -3.11 1.56
CA SER A 126 14.49 -4.01 0.56
C SER A 126 13.34 -3.36 -0.18
N TYR A 127 13.11 -3.76 -1.41
CA TYR A 127 12.03 -3.30 -2.26
C TYR A 127 10.99 -4.39 -2.44
N TYR A 128 9.71 -4.03 -2.36
CA TYR A 128 8.59 -4.96 -2.52
C TYR A 128 7.60 -4.42 -3.54
N GLN A 129 7.29 -5.26 -4.53
CA GLN A 129 6.20 -5.05 -5.48
C GLN A 129 5.15 -6.14 -5.27
N ILE A 130 3.89 -5.76 -5.18
CA ILE A 130 2.78 -6.66 -4.89
C ILE A 130 1.85 -6.71 -6.10
N SER A 131 1.45 -7.90 -6.51
CA SER A 131 0.43 -8.15 -7.52
C SER A 131 -0.40 -9.35 -7.15
N TYR A 132 -1.66 -9.40 -7.59
CA TYR A 132 -2.48 -10.60 -7.38
C TYR A 132 -1.92 -11.77 -8.16
N LYS A 133 -1.63 -11.59 -9.45
CA LYS A 133 -1.05 -12.59 -10.36
C LYS A 133 -0.06 -11.95 -11.31
N ILE A 134 1.01 -12.68 -11.62
CA ILE A 134 2.06 -12.26 -12.57
C ILE A 134 2.29 -13.28 -13.69
N ARG A 135 1.38 -14.25 -13.87
CA ARG A 135 1.45 -15.23 -14.96
C ARG A 135 1.38 -14.58 -16.33
N ASP A 136 0.59 -13.51 -16.46
CA ASP A 136 0.53 -12.71 -17.67
C ASP A 136 1.86 -12.01 -17.90
N GLU A 137 2.45 -12.25 -19.09
CA GLU A 137 3.76 -11.76 -19.45
C GLU A 137 3.85 -10.23 -19.42
N LYS A 138 2.84 -9.56 -19.93
CA LYS A 138 2.76 -8.10 -19.93
C LYS A 138 2.74 -7.50 -18.52
N THR A 139 2.03 -8.13 -17.60
CA THR A 139 2.00 -7.71 -16.18
C THR A 139 3.36 -7.93 -15.55
N ARG A 140 4.00 -9.08 -15.83
CA ARG A 140 5.34 -9.41 -15.35
C ARG A 140 6.37 -8.43 -15.85
N GLU A 141 6.44 -8.18 -17.16
CA GLU A 141 7.34 -7.21 -17.76
C GLU A 141 7.22 -5.83 -17.13
N ARG A 142 6.02 -5.31 -16.97
CA ARG A 142 5.76 -4.01 -16.34
C ARG A 142 6.34 -3.93 -14.92
N ILE A 143 6.20 -4.99 -14.13
CA ILE A 143 6.69 -5.05 -12.75
C ILE A 143 8.23 -5.07 -12.75
N TYR A 144 8.83 -5.93 -13.57
CA TYR A 144 10.29 -6.08 -13.62
C TYR A 144 10.98 -4.85 -14.22
N GLU A 145 10.39 -4.23 -15.24
CA GLU A 145 10.87 -2.96 -15.78
C GLU A 145 10.92 -1.83 -14.75
N THR A 146 10.04 -1.85 -13.75
CA THR A 146 10.07 -0.87 -12.67
C THR A 146 11.37 -1.01 -11.88
N TYR A 147 11.78 -2.24 -11.60
CA TYR A 147 13.03 -2.53 -10.89
C TYR A 147 14.30 -2.25 -11.71
N ASN A 148 14.25 -2.35 -13.04
CA ASN A 148 15.39 -2.02 -13.92
C ASN A 148 15.83 -0.55 -13.77
N SER A 149 14.93 0.32 -13.29
CA SER A 149 15.25 1.72 -13.00
C SER A 149 15.94 1.91 -11.65
N VAL A 150 15.97 0.90 -10.78
CA VAL A 150 16.62 0.92 -9.45
C VAL A 150 18.03 0.42 -9.58
N THR A 151 19.01 1.32 -9.46
CA THR A 151 20.44 1.04 -9.75
C THR A 151 21.23 0.52 -8.55
N ASP A 152 20.63 0.48 -7.36
CA ASP A 152 21.28 -0.07 -6.17
C ASP A 152 21.16 -1.60 -6.10
N ASN A 153 21.97 -2.21 -5.21
CA ASN A 153 22.08 -3.65 -5.04
C ASN A 153 21.22 -4.20 -3.89
N PHE A 154 20.26 -3.43 -3.37
CA PHE A 154 19.38 -3.93 -2.33
C PHE A 154 18.41 -5.00 -2.88
N PRO A 155 18.02 -5.96 -2.04
CA PRO A 155 17.08 -7.01 -2.43
C PRO A 155 15.78 -6.47 -3.00
N LYS A 156 15.33 -7.08 -4.10
CA LYS A 156 14.10 -6.72 -4.81
C LYS A 156 13.17 -7.93 -4.80
N TYR A 157 12.00 -7.77 -4.22
CA TYR A 157 10.99 -8.82 -4.08
C TYR A 157 9.75 -8.50 -4.90
N VAL A 158 9.23 -9.52 -5.59
CA VAL A 158 7.90 -9.51 -6.18
C VAL A 158 7.06 -10.53 -5.42
N LEU A 159 5.97 -10.07 -4.81
CA LEU A 159 5.07 -10.92 -4.05
C LEU A 159 3.77 -11.11 -4.82
N SER A 160 3.33 -12.34 -5.04
CA SER A 160 2.06 -12.63 -5.69
C SER A 160 1.38 -13.86 -5.11
N MET A 161 0.15 -14.15 -5.55
CA MET A 161 -0.56 -15.37 -5.20
C MET A 161 -0.20 -16.55 -6.10
N ASP A 162 0.73 -16.39 -7.03
CA ASP A 162 1.20 -17.47 -7.88
C ASP A 162 2.13 -18.42 -7.11
N HIS A 163 1.95 -19.72 -7.33
CA HIS A 163 2.81 -20.77 -6.75
C HIS A 163 4.07 -21.05 -7.58
N SER A 164 4.06 -20.67 -8.86
CA SER A 164 5.22 -20.84 -9.72
C SER A 164 6.29 -19.80 -9.39
N ASN A 165 7.55 -20.19 -9.44
CA ASN A 165 8.65 -19.25 -9.23
C ASN A 165 8.94 -18.47 -10.53
N PHE A 166 8.83 -17.15 -10.45
CA PHE A 166 9.13 -16.21 -11.53
C PHE A 166 10.37 -15.36 -11.24
N SER A 167 11.27 -15.79 -10.35
CA SER A 167 12.50 -15.06 -10.05
C SER A 167 13.38 -14.94 -11.29
N GLN A 168 13.88 -13.73 -11.57
CA GLN A 168 14.80 -13.46 -12.69
C GLN A 168 15.61 -12.19 -12.43
N ASP A 169 16.79 -12.08 -13.03
CA ASP A 169 17.62 -10.87 -13.03
C ASP A 169 17.91 -10.29 -11.64
N GLY A 170 18.09 -11.16 -10.64
CA GLY A 170 18.30 -10.75 -9.24
C GLY A 170 17.06 -10.26 -8.52
N ILE A 171 15.89 -10.33 -9.13
CA ILE A 171 14.59 -10.05 -8.52
C ILE A 171 14.03 -11.39 -8.03
N ILE A 172 13.65 -11.44 -6.76
CA ILE A 172 13.17 -12.64 -6.08
C ILE A 172 11.65 -12.62 -6.08
N HIS A 173 11.04 -13.63 -6.68
CA HIS A 173 9.60 -13.85 -6.59
C HIS A 173 9.29 -14.79 -5.42
N LYS A 174 8.27 -14.43 -4.61
CA LYS A 174 7.72 -15.28 -3.54
C LYS A 174 6.19 -15.30 -3.59
N ASN A 175 5.61 -16.43 -3.23
CA ASN A 175 4.20 -16.47 -2.91
C ASN A 175 3.90 -15.64 -1.65
N ILE A 176 2.81 -14.86 -1.65
CA ILE A 176 2.46 -14.00 -0.50
C ILE A 176 2.20 -14.81 0.76
N ILE A 177 1.56 -15.98 0.65
CA ILE A 177 1.26 -16.83 1.82
C ILE A 177 2.56 -17.35 2.41
N ASP A 178 3.49 -17.83 1.57
CA ASP A 178 4.79 -18.29 2.03
C ASP A 178 5.55 -17.17 2.73
N PHE A 179 5.54 -15.95 2.13
CA PHE A 179 6.14 -14.77 2.74
C PHE A 179 5.56 -14.45 4.12
N LEU A 180 4.22 -14.54 4.28
CA LEU A 180 3.54 -14.26 5.56
C LEU A 180 3.82 -15.33 6.63
N LEU A 181 4.11 -16.58 6.22
CA LEU A 181 4.41 -17.70 7.10
C LEU A 181 5.91 -17.85 7.42
N GLU A 182 6.78 -17.10 6.72
CA GLU A 182 8.21 -17.08 7.06
C GLU A 182 8.41 -16.42 8.43
N ASP A 183 8.78 -17.23 9.42
CA ASP A 183 9.32 -16.71 10.67
C ASP A 183 10.67 -16.04 10.39
N GLU A 184 10.75 -14.73 10.48
CA GLU A 184 12.03 -14.06 10.70
C GLU A 184 12.46 -14.45 12.11
N GLY A 185 13.17 -15.60 12.21
CA GLY A 185 13.64 -16.11 13.50
C GLY A 185 14.24 -14.98 14.30
N VAL A 186 13.72 -14.81 15.50
CA VAL A 186 14.29 -13.89 16.50
C VAL A 186 15.75 -14.32 16.68
N LYS A 187 16.65 -13.57 16.05
CA LYS A 187 18.10 -13.67 16.29
C LYS A 187 18.48 -12.90 17.51
#